data_bdd8206a1982502ccae4ba70d603eebe
#
_entry.id   bdd8206a1982502ccae4ba70d603eebe
#
_cell.length_a   1.000
_cell.length_b   1.000
_cell.length_c   1.000
_cell.angle_alpha   90.00
_cell.angle_beta   90.00
_cell.angle_gamma   90.00
#
_symmetry.space_group_name_H-M   'P 1'
#
loop_
_entity.id
_entity.type
_entity.pdbx_description
1 polymer ?
#
loop_
_entity_poly.entity_id
_entity_poly.type
_entity_poly.pdbx_seq_one_letter_code
_entity_poly.pdbx_strand_id
1 'polypeptide(L)'
;EKLILFRGKDKTPLQWDGNFSSPTDFVVKANGSPGSGRIQCPNTDYGVFFRNRLIIPQPTDSNYSIIMSDLLDTDNYYAADSQFRINKGSADFLVGFYPYQEDQLIVFMRNSIHMINNIATTSAANTYEITRQHGCVARKSIAQSGPQTFFLSDNGVIVLSPGTDPAKGLGVAISKVSGETIPMTRPIQDQFDEVNFAAADTACGIVYDNAYYLAVPTGSSTI
;
A
#
# COMPACT_ATOMS: atom_id res chain seq x y z
N GLU A 1 11.92 17.97 10.86
CA GLU A 1 11.51 16.58 10.48
C GLU A 1 10.76 15.96 11.64
N LYS A 2 9.77 15.11 11.32
CA LYS A 2 8.98 14.39 12.32
C LYS A 2 9.05 12.89 12.02
N LEU A 3 9.29 12.06 13.03
CA LEU A 3 9.17 10.61 12.93
C LEU A 3 7.77 10.21 13.39
N ILE A 4 7.10 9.37 12.59
CA ILE A 4 5.80 8.82 12.94
C ILE A 4 5.96 7.31 13.12
N LEU A 5 5.58 6.81 14.29
CA LEU A 5 5.64 5.40 14.66
C LEU A 5 4.23 4.81 14.67
N PHE A 6 3.96 3.92 13.74
CA PHE A 6 2.72 3.15 13.71
C PHE A 6 2.81 1.98 14.70
N ARG A 7 1.76 1.79 15.52
CA ARG A 7 1.74 0.83 16.62
C ARG A 7 0.72 -0.28 16.47
N GLY A 8 0.14 -0.40 15.29
CA GLY A 8 -0.92 -1.34 14.99
C GLY A 8 -2.31 -0.70 14.92
N LYS A 9 -3.29 -1.48 14.51
CA LYS A 9 -4.65 -1.00 14.21
C LYS A 9 -5.43 -0.53 15.44
N ASP A 10 -5.00 -0.91 16.64
CA ASP A 10 -5.70 -0.60 17.89
C ASP A 10 -5.10 0.59 18.65
N LYS A 11 -4.01 1.15 18.17
CA LYS A 11 -3.28 2.21 18.88
C LYS A 11 -3.00 3.41 17.98
N THR A 12 -3.26 4.59 18.49
CA THR A 12 -2.91 5.85 17.82
C THR A 12 -1.40 5.94 17.58
N PRO A 13 -0.97 6.32 16.38
CA PRO A 13 0.45 6.51 16.08
C PRO A 13 1.11 7.51 17.04
N LEU A 14 2.40 7.32 17.29
CA LEU A 14 3.23 8.27 18.02
C LEU A 14 3.96 9.19 17.05
N GLN A 15 4.23 10.40 17.50
CA GLN A 15 5.02 11.39 16.77
C GLN A 15 6.18 11.84 17.62
N TRP A 16 7.35 11.99 17.01
CA TRP A 16 8.56 12.55 17.60
C TRP A 16 9.12 13.66 16.71
N ASP A 17 9.51 14.77 17.31
CA ASP A 17 9.98 15.98 16.62
C ASP A 17 11.51 16.06 16.46
N GLY A 18 12.23 15.06 16.96
CA GLY A 18 13.71 15.03 16.91
C GLY A 18 14.39 15.56 18.18
N ASN A 19 13.67 16.05 19.16
CA ASN A 19 14.23 16.53 20.42
C ASN A 19 14.25 15.42 21.49
N PHE A 20 15.37 15.26 22.18
CA PHE A 20 15.55 14.34 23.31
C PHE A 20 15.60 15.07 24.67
N SER A 21 14.83 16.10 24.83
CA SER A 21 14.89 16.94 26.04
C SER A 21 13.98 16.46 27.18
N SER A 22 13.14 15.46 26.95
CA SER A 22 12.18 14.96 27.94
C SER A 22 11.88 13.47 27.73
N PRO A 23 11.61 12.71 28.81
CA PRO A 23 11.11 11.33 28.68
C PRO A 23 9.73 11.21 27.99
N THR A 24 9.09 12.32 27.69
CA THR A 24 7.81 12.41 26.96
C THR A 24 7.97 12.83 25.49
N ASP A 25 9.15 12.62 24.91
CA ASP A 25 9.47 13.06 23.53
C ASP A 25 8.62 12.38 22.46
N PHE A 26 8.11 11.18 22.74
CA PHE A 26 7.10 10.54 21.90
C PHE A 26 5.70 10.92 22.38
N VAL A 27 5.09 11.86 21.72
CA VAL A 27 3.69 12.22 21.97
C VAL A 27 2.76 11.39 21.10
N VAL A 28 1.59 11.08 21.65
CA VAL A 28 0.49 10.55 20.84
C VAL A 28 0.24 11.56 19.73
N LYS A 29 0.15 11.09 18.49
CA LYS A 29 -0.07 11.97 17.35
C LYS A 29 -1.29 12.83 17.62
N ALA A 30 -1.08 14.14 17.58
CA ALA A 30 -2.09 15.09 17.98
C ALA A 30 -3.34 14.90 17.13
N ASN A 31 -4.44 14.96 17.82
CA ASN A 31 -5.73 15.02 17.20
C ASN A 31 -5.87 16.44 16.66
N GLY A 32 -6.09 16.57 15.37
CA GLY A 32 -6.41 17.86 14.80
C GLY A 32 -7.56 18.51 15.57
N SER A 33 -7.61 19.81 15.57
CA SER A 33 -8.74 20.52 16.13
C SER A 33 -10.02 20.03 15.46
N PRO A 34 -10.97 19.42 16.17
CA PRO A 34 -12.16 18.82 15.56
C PRO A 34 -13.17 19.87 15.06
N GLY A 35 -12.73 21.08 14.75
CA GLY A 35 -13.54 22.09 14.07
C GLY A 35 -13.58 21.82 12.56
N SER A 36 -14.76 21.94 11.94
CA SER A 36 -14.97 21.91 10.48
C SER A 36 -14.83 20.54 9.78
N GLY A 37 -15.32 19.44 10.37
CA GLY A 37 -15.40 18.14 9.67
C GLY A 37 -14.09 17.37 9.55
N ARG A 38 -13.01 17.85 10.19
CA ARG A 38 -11.75 17.12 10.26
C ARG A 38 -11.81 16.01 11.29
N ILE A 39 -11.12 14.92 11.00
CA ILE A 39 -10.98 13.78 11.90
C ILE A 39 -9.55 13.66 12.40
N GLN A 40 -9.41 12.96 13.50
CA GLN A 40 -8.12 12.59 14.07
C GLN A 40 -7.38 11.59 13.18
N CYS A 41 -6.06 11.47 13.35
CA CYS A 41 -5.29 10.43 12.72
C CYS A 41 -5.86 9.05 13.11
N PRO A 42 -6.38 8.26 12.17
CA PRO A 42 -6.88 6.93 12.46
C PRO A 42 -5.80 6.01 13.02
N ASN A 43 -6.21 5.05 13.84
CA ASN A 43 -5.34 3.98 14.27
C ASN A 43 -4.97 3.12 13.06
N THR A 44 -3.69 2.88 12.86
CA THR A 44 -3.19 2.13 11.71
C THR A 44 -1.84 1.50 12.00
N ASP A 45 -1.51 0.47 11.26
CA ASP A 45 -0.24 -0.25 11.34
C ASP A 45 0.79 0.21 10.31
N TYR A 46 0.39 1.08 9.37
CA TYR A 46 1.31 1.64 8.38
C TYR A 46 0.78 2.92 7.75
N GLY A 47 1.68 3.62 7.09
CA GLY A 47 1.39 4.77 6.27
C GLY A 47 2.58 5.13 5.42
N VAL A 48 2.37 6.02 4.47
CA VAL A 48 3.40 6.49 3.55
C VAL A 48 3.32 8.01 3.46
N PHE A 49 4.46 8.68 3.49
CA PHE A 49 4.53 10.11 3.23
C PHE A 49 4.80 10.34 1.75
N PHE A 50 3.84 10.96 1.08
CA PHE A 50 3.92 11.20 -0.36
C PHE A 50 3.22 12.52 -0.71
N ARG A 51 3.83 13.32 -1.59
CA ARG A 51 3.30 14.63 -2.01
C ARG A 51 2.93 15.55 -0.84
N ASN A 52 3.82 15.60 0.16
CA ASN A 52 3.65 16.42 1.36
C ASN A 52 2.40 16.09 2.19
N ARG A 53 1.88 14.88 2.08
CA ARG A 53 0.77 14.35 2.84
C ARG A 53 1.13 12.99 3.43
N LEU A 54 0.59 12.68 4.58
CA LEU A 54 0.62 11.33 5.12
C LEU A 54 -0.61 10.58 4.62
N ILE A 55 -0.38 9.48 3.93
CA ILE A 55 -1.42 8.58 3.40
C ILE A 55 -1.47 7.36 4.31
N ILE A 56 -2.66 7.02 4.78
CA ILE A 56 -2.89 5.91 5.71
C ILE A 56 -4.17 5.15 5.35
N PRO A 57 -4.30 3.87 5.74
CA PRO A 57 -5.58 3.18 5.71
C PRO A 57 -6.61 3.88 6.60
N GLN A 58 -7.88 3.81 6.22
CA GLN A 58 -9.01 4.32 7.01
C GLN A 58 -9.90 3.14 7.45
N PRO A 59 -9.47 2.36 8.46
CA PRO A 59 -10.17 1.13 8.84
C PRO A 59 -11.53 1.36 9.51
N THR A 60 -11.75 2.55 10.07
CA THR A 60 -13.01 2.90 10.76
C THR A 60 -14.17 3.15 9.80
N ASP A 61 -13.88 3.50 8.54
CA ASP A 61 -14.91 3.66 7.51
C ASP A 61 -15.13 2.34 6.74
N SER A 62 -14.06 1.73 6.28
CA SER A 62 -14.13 0.47 5.54
C SER A 62 -12.75 -0.13 5.30
N ASN A 63 -12.70 -1.44 5.12
CA ASN A 63 -11.46 -2.16 4.79
C ASN A 63 -10.90 -1.83 3.40
N TYR A 64 -11.55 -0.98 2.63
CA TYR A 64 -11.15 -0.58 1.28
C TYR A 64 -10.91 0.93 1.14
N SER A 65 -10.77 1.64 2.26
CA SER A 65 -10.56 3.10 2.24
C SER A 65 -9.14 3.47 2.63
N ILE A 66 -8.63 4.50 1.96
CA ILE A 66 -7.43 5.24 2.35
C ILE A 66 -7.79 6.69 2.60
N ILE A 67 -7.06 7.35 3.48
CA ILE A 67 -7.23 8.77 3.75
C ILE A 67 -5.88 9.46 3.72
N MET A 68 -5.87 10.70 3.28
CA MET A 68 -4.69 11.57 3.28
C MET A 68 -4.84 12.68 4.30
N SER A 69 -3.73 13.06 4.91
CA SER A 69 -3.66 14.25 5.74
C SER A 69 -3.83 15.52 4.93
N ASP A 70 -4.08 16.64 5.59
CA ASP A 70 -3.96 17.95 4.99
C ASP A 70 -2.52 18.19 4.47
N LEU A 71 -2.37 19.12 3.52
CA LEU A 71 -1.07 19.42 2.92
C LEU A 71 -0.11 19.98 3.97
N LEU A 72 1.07 19.38 4.09
CA LEU A 72 2.10 19.74 5.09
C LEU A 72 1.63 19.64 6.57
N ASP A 73 0.45 19.11 6.80
CA ASP A 73 -0.12 18.92 8.13
C ASP A 73 -0.55 17.46 8.31
N THR A 74 0.26 16.69 9.02
CA THR A 74 0.03 15.27 9.25
C THR A 74 -0.93 14.98 10.41
N ASP A 75 -1.47 16.02 11.06
CA ASP A 75 -2.31 15.88 12.24
C ASP A 75 -3.81 16.01 11.92
N ASN A 76 -4.13 16.60 10.77
CA ASN A 76 -5.48 16.85 10.32
C ASN A 76 -5.85 16.04 9.08
N TYR A 77 -7.06 15.47 9.08
CA TYR A 77 -7.60 14.65 7.99
C TYR A 77 -9.05 15.09 7.70
N TYR A 78 -9.35 15.35 6.45
CA TYR A 78 -10.68 15.78 6.02
C TYR A 78 -11.32 14.70 5.14
N ALA A 79 -12.21 13.91 5.74
CA ALA A 79 -12.77 12.73 5.08
C ALA A 79 -13.61 13.04 3.83
N ALA A 80 -14.21 14.25 3.75
CA ALA A 80 -15.03 14.63 2.61
C ALA A 80 -14.21 14.75 1.32
N ASP A 81 -12.97 15.29 1.40
CA ASP A 81 -12.18 15.63 0.22
C ASP A 81 -10.91 14.77 0.06
N SER A 82 -10.46 14.15 1.14
CA SER A 82 -9.15 13.45 1.18
C SER A 82 -9.27 11.96 1.42
N GLN A 83 -10.47 11.39 1.31
CA GLN A 83 -10.72 9.96 1.46
C GLN A 83 -11.05 9.32 0.11
N PHE A 84 -10.38 8.23 -0.19
CA PHE A 84 -10.63 7.42 -1.38
C PHE A 84 -11.17 6.05 -0.97
N ARG A 85 -12.32 5.68 -1.54
CA ARG A 85 -12.92 4.35 -1.38
C ARG A 85 -12.65 3.55 -2.65
N ILE A 86 -11.76 2.57 -2.52
CA ILE A 86 -11.31 1.74 -3.64
C ILE A 86 -12.22 0.53 -3.75
N ASN A 87 -12.72 0.26 -4.95
CA ASN A 87 -13.56 -0.91 -5.25
C ASN A 87 -14.77 -1.09 -4.30
N LYS A 88 -15.46 0.02 -4.01
CA LYS A 88 -16.60 0.08 -3.09
C LYS A 88 -17.67 -0.95 -3.47
N GLY A 89 -18.14 -1.71 -2.48
CA GLY A 89 -19.19 -2.71 -2.65
C GLY A 89 -18.70 -4.10 -3.07
N SER A 90 -17.40 -4.28 -3.24
CA SER A 90 -16.81 -5.62 -3.41
C SER A 90 -16.46 -6.24 -2.04
N ALA A 91 -16.23 -7.56 -2.03
CA ALA A 91 -15.70 -8.28 -0.88
C ALA A 91 -14.18 -8.15 -0.75
N ASP A 92 -13.54 -7.33 -1.58
CA ASP A 92 -12.11 -7.11 -1.58
C ASP A 92 -11.67 -6.21 -0.42
N PHE A 93 -10.43 -6.32 0.03
CA PHE A 93 -9.91 -5.49 1.10
C PHE A 93 -8.49 -4.99 0.82
N LEU A 94 -8.18 -3.85 1.41
CA LEU A 94 -6.90 -3.17 1.27
C LEU A 94 -5.78 -3.96 1.95
N VAL A 95 -4.74 -4.27 1.18
CA VAL A 95 -3.50 -4.88 1.67
C VAL A 95 -2.42 -3.83 1.87
N GLY A 96 -2.25 -2.94 0.90
CA GLY A 96 -1.24 -1.89 0.97
C GLY A 96 -1.35 -0.90 -0.16
N PHE A 97 -0.49 0.09 -0.14
CA PHE A 97 -0.34 1.03 -1.23
C PHE A 97 1.12 1.47 -1.35
N TYR A 98 1.49 1.92 -2.53
CA TYR A 98 2.86 2.32 -2.83
C TYR A 98 2.89 3.56 -3.74
N PRO A 99 3.68 4.60 -3.41
CA PRO A 99 3.89 5.74 -4.29
C PRO A 99 4.50 5.31 -5.62
N TYR A 100 3.97 5.85 -6.70
CA TYR A 100 4.45 5.55 -8.03
C TYR A 100 4.56 6.83 -8.86
N GLN A 101 5.70 7.00 -9.52
CA GLN A 101 6.01 8.22 -10.26
C GLN A 101 5.77 9.51 -9.44
N GLU A 102 5.50 10.62 -10.13
CA GLU A 102 5.40 11.91 -9.45
C GLU A 102 4.07 12.13 -8.73
N ASP A 103 2.95 11.60 -9.23
CA ASP A 103 1.62 11.92 -8.72
C ASP A 103 0.64 10.75 -8.81
N GLN A 104 1.16 9.54 -8.62
CA GLN A 104 0.40 8.30 -8.71
C GLN A 104 0.61 7.45 -7.48
N LEU A 105 -0.45 6.79 -7.03
CA LEU A 105 -0.43 5.83 -5.94
C LEU A 105 -1.00 4.50 -6.43
N ILE A 106 -0.20 3.43 -6.35
CA ILE A 106 -0.70 2.08 -6.58
C ILE A 106 -1.37 1.60 -5.31
N VAL A 107 -2.59 1.10 -5.42
CA VAL A 107 -3.35 0.51 -4.31
C VAL A 107 -3.51 -0.98 -4.55
N PHE A 108 -2.97 -1.76 -3.63
CA PHE A 108 -3.00 -3.21 -3.66
C PHE A 108 -4.14 -3.70 -2.78
N MET A 109 -5.15 -4.29 -3.42
CA MET A 109 -6.20 -5.03 -2.74
C MET A 109 -5.85 -6.52 -2.71
N ARG A 110 -6.61 -7.31 -1.94
CA ARG A 110 -6.39 -8.75 -1.84
C ARG A 110 -6.59 -9.48 -3.19
N ASN A 111 -7.54 -9.01 -4.00
CA ASN A 111 -7.90 -9.67 -5.27
C ASN A 111 -7.80 -8.73 -6.48
N SER A 112 -7.46 -7.48 -6.30
CA SER A 112 -7.36 -6.50 -7.39
C SER A 112 -6.27 -5.46 -7.12
N ILE A 113 -5.87 -4.75 -8.16
CA ILE A 113 -4.91 -3.66 -8.08
C ILE A 113 -5.47 -2.45 -8.79
N HIS A 114 -5.37 -1.32 -8.14
CA HIS A 114 -5.87 -0.03 -8.62
C HIS A 114 -4.76 1.01 -8.62
N MET A 115 -4.98 2.07 -9.38
CA MET A 115 -4.12 3.26 -9.38
C MET A 115 -4.96 4.49 -9.10
N ILE A 116 -4.44 5.38 -8.28
CA ILE A 116 -4.96 6.73 -8.11
C ILE A 116 -4.00 7.68 -8.80
N ASN A 117 -4.50 8.42 -9.79
CA ASN A 117 -3.77 9.50 -10.45
C ASN A 117 -4.12 10.85 -9.84
N ASN A 118 -3.23 11.82 -10.01
CA ASN A 118 -3.39 13.22 -9.54
C ASN A 118 -3.66 13.29 -8.03
N ILE A 119 -2.97 12.46 -7.25
CA ILE A 119 -3.20 12.34 -5.82
C ILE A 119 -2.86 13.64 -5.07
N ALA A 120 -1.98 14.48 -5.61
CA ALA A 120 -1.64 15.78 -5.03
C ALA A 120 -2.85 16.72 -5.02
N THR A 121 -3.72 16.63 -6.03
CA THR A 121 -4.92 17.47 -6.18
C THR A 121 -6.16 16.62 -6.01
N THR A 122 -6.67 16.49 -4.78
CA THR A 122 -7.75 15.56 -4.43
C THR A 122 -9.02 15.73 -5.26
N SER A 123 -9.37 16.96 -5.63
CA SER A 123 -10.53 17.25 -6.50
C SER A 123 -10.37 16.78 -7.95
N ALA A 124 -9.13 16.57 -8.41
CA ALA A 124 -8.80 16.04 -9.74
C ALA A 124 -8.37 14.58 -9.71
N ALA A 125 -8.25 14.01 -8.52
CA ALA A 125 -7.83 12.63 -8.36
C ALA A 125 -8.87 11.66 -8.92
N ASN A 126 -8.40 10.68 -9.67
CA ASN A 126 -9.23 9.62 -10.20
C ASN A 126 -8.63 8.24 -9.93
N THR A 127 -9.50 7.27 -9.72
CA THR A 127 -9.12 5.88 -9.46
C THR A 127 -9.54 5.03 -10.65
N TYR A 128 -8.62 4.20 -11.11
CA TYR A 128 -8.92 3.18 -12.11
C TYR A 128 -8.28 1.85 -11.75
N GLU A 129 -8.84 0.81 -12.32
CA GLU A 129 -8.41 -0.55 -12.08
C GLU A 129 -7.32 -0.95 -13.06
N ILE A 130 -6.22 -1.50 -12.53
CA ILE A 130 -5.13 -2.08 -13.32
C ILE A 130 -5.48 -3.53 -13.67
N THR A 131 -5.86 -4.33 -12.68
CA THR A 131 -6.21 -5.75 -12.84
C THR A 131 -7.12 -6.25 -11.72
N ARG A 132 -7.99 -7.23 -12.08
CA ARG A 132 -8.77 -8.07 -11.14
C ARG A 132 -8.32 -9.53 -11.12
N GLN A 133 -7.32 -9.87 -11.89
CA GLN A 133 -6.83 -11.25 -11.97
C GLN A 133 -5.81 -11.56 -10.87
N HIS A 134 -5.15 -10.53 -10.37
CA HIS A 134 -4.10 -10.64 -9.39
C HIS A 134 -4.26 -9.57 -8.33
N GLY A 135 -4.21 -9.98 -7.09
CA GLY A 135 -4.12 -9.10 -5.93
C GLY A 135 -2.84 -9.38 -5.14
N CYS A 136 -2.64 -8.65 -4.05
CA CYS A 136 -1.48 -8.79 -3.19
C CYS A 136 -1.85 -9.53 -1.90
N VAL A 137 -1.03 -10.49 -1.48
CA VAL A 137 -1.25 -11.24 -0.22
C VAL A 137 -0.44 -10.66 0.93
N ALA A 138 0.67 -9.99 0.66
CA ALA A 138 1.60 -9.50 1.67
C ALA A 138 2.04 -8.08 1.37
N ARG A 139 1.64 -7.11 2.20
CA ARG A 139 2.06 -5.71 2.06
C ARG A 139 3.57 -5.52 2.02
N LYS A 140 4.30 -6.22 2.89
CA LYS A 140 5.75 -6.12 2.99
C LYS A 140 6.51 -6.76 1.82
N SER A 141 5.82 -7.49 0.95
CA SER A 141 6.42 -8.01 -0.28
C SER A 141 6.49 -6.98 -1.40
N ILE A 142 5.78 -5.85 -1.26
CA ILE A 142 5.76 -4.82 -2.30
C ILE A 142 7.11 -4.09 -2.31
N ALA A 143 7.79 -4.16 -3.45
CA ALA A 143 9.07 -3.47 -3.67
C ALA A 143 9.19 -2.97 -5.10
N GLN A 144 9.92 -1.87 -5.30
CA GLN A 144 10.07 -1.23 -6.60
C GLN A 144 11.51 -1.26 -7.08
N SER A 145 11.70 -1.51 -8.37
CA SER A 145 12.95 -1.36 -9.09
C SER A 145 12.72 -0.57 -10.36
N GLY A 146 13.19 0.66 -10.39
CA GLY A 146 12.90 1.57 -11.49
C GLY A 146 11.39 1.71 -11.71
N PRO A 147 10.89 1.49 -12.93
CA PRO A 147 9.46 1.60 -13.23
C PRO A 147 8.65 0.33 -12.88
N GLN A 148 9.31 -0.73 -12.41
CA GLN A 148 8.68 -2.01 -12.11
C GLN A 148 8.37 -2.12 -10.63
N THR A 149 7.18 -2.66 -10.30
CA THR A 149 6.78 -2.96 -8.93
C THR A 149 6.49 -4.45 -8.80
N PHE A 150 7.19 -5.08 -7.86
CA PHE A 150 7.09 -6.50 -7.54
C PHE A 150 6.22 -6.70 -6.32
N PHE A 151 5.44 -7.76 -6.28
CA PHE A 151 4.66 -8.14 -5.12
C PHE A 151 4.28 -9.62 -5.14
N LEU A 152 3.96 -10.16 -3.97
CA LEU A 152 3.48 -11.52 -3.81
C LEU A 152 1.97 -11.58 -4.01
N SER A 153 1.54 -12.43 -4.94
CA SER A 153 0.14 -12.80 -5.21
C SER A 153 -0.09 -14.26 -4.84
N ASP A 154 -1.36 -14.71 -4.82
CA ASP A 154 -1.71 -16.12 -4.61
C ASP A 154 -1.06 -17.06 -5.63
N ASN A 155 -0.80 -16.58 -6.82
CA ASN A 155 -0.28 -17.37 -7.92
C ASN A 155 1.24 -17.22 -8.11
N GLY A 156 1.92 -16.52 -7.19
CA GLY A 156 3.35 -16.27 -7.31
C GLY A 156 3.73 -14.79 -7.27
N VAL A 157 4.95 -14.48 -7.62
CA VAL A 157 5.44 -13.10 -7.72
C VAL A 157 4.97 -12.50 -9.04
N ILE A 158 4.23 -11.41 -8.93
CA ILE A 158 3.74 -10.64 -10.08
C ILE A 158 4.53 -9.33 -10.19
N VAL A 159 4.68 -8.87 -11.42
CA VAL A 159 5.34 -7.60 -11.75
C VAL A 159 4.35 -6.68 -12.43
N LEU A 160 4.22 -5.49 -11.89
CA LEU A 160 3.61 -4.37 -12.61
C LEU A 160 4.72 -3.64 -13.39
N SER A 161 4.48 -3.45 -14.66
CA SER A 161 5.39 -2.73 -15.56
C SER A 161 4.65 -1.59 -16.26
N PRO A 162 5.34 -0.59 -16.80
CA PRO A 162 4.72 0.43 -17.63
C PRO A 162 3.86 -0.23 -18.72
N GLY A 163 2.60 0.13 -18.76
CA GLY A 163 1.63 -0.42 -19.71
C GLY A 163 1.76 0.22 -21.08
N THR A 164 1.19 -0.46 -22.08
CA THR A 164 1.07 0.09 -23.43
C THR A 164 -0.09 1.09 -23.56
N ASP A 165 -1.00 1.13 -22.58
CA ASP A 165 -2.11 2.07 -22.52
C ASP A 165 -1.66 3.34 -21.77
N PRO A 166 -1.49 4.48 -22.47
CA PRO A 166 -1.05 5.72 -21.85
C PRO A 166 -2.02 6.23 -20.77
N ALA A 167 -3.30 5.85 -20.83
CA ALA A 167 -4.30 6.27 -19.85
C ALA A 167 -4.17 5.52 -18.53
N LYS A 168 -3.63 4.30 -18.57
CA LYS A 168 -3.47 3.45 -17.37
C LYS A 168 -2.08 3.53 -16.74
N GLY A 169 -1.05 3.93 -17.50
CA GLY A 169 0.32 4.09 -17.00
C GLY A 169 1.03 2.81 -16.59
N LEU A 170 0.34 1.89 -15.92
CA LEU A 170 0.83 0.58 -15.49
C LEU A 170 -0.05 -0.56 -16.01
N GLY A 171 0.57 -1.70 -16.21
CA GLY A 171 -0.09 -2.96 -16.50
C GLY A 171 0.64 -4.12 -15.86
N VAL A 172 -0.01 -5.28 -15.79
CA VAL A 172 0.64 -6.51 -15.37
C VAL A 172 1.54 -6.98 -16.52
N ALA A 173 2.76 -7.43 -16.20
CA ALA A 173 3.66 -8.00 -17.20
C ALA A 173 3.01 -9.24 -17.81
N ILE A 174 2.79 -9.20 -19.12
CA ILE A 174 2.11 -10.25 -19.88
C ILE A 174 3.15 -11.08 -20.64
N SER A 175 3.00 -12.40 -20.64
CA SER A 175 3.80 -13.26 -21.50
C SER A 175 3.54 -12.93 -22.96
N LYS A 176 4.59 -12.75 -23.74
CA LYS A 176 4.49 -12.53 -25.18
C LYS A 176 4.00 -13.75 -25.97
N VAL A 177 4.01 -14.93 -25.32
CA VAL A 177 3.69 -16.20 -26.00
C VAL A 177 2.19 -16.53 -25.95
N SER A 178 1.52 -16.26 -24.82
CA SER A 178 0.12 -16.68 -24.61
C SER A 178 -0.85 -15.53 -24.39
N GLY A 179 -0.37 -14.32 -24.20
CA GLY A 179 -1.22 -13.19 -23.77
C GLY A 179 -1.70 -13.31 -22.31
N GLU A 180 -1.28 -14.34 -21.60
CA GLU A 180 -1.61 -14.56 -20.19
C GLU A 180 -0.58 -13.93 -19.28
N THR A 181 -1.02 -13.49 -18.12
CA THR A 181 -0.12 -13.06 -17.06
C THR A 181 0.54 -14.30 -16.45
N ILE A 182 1.85 -14.38 -16.55
CA ILE A 182 2.62 -15.48 -15.97
C ILE A 182 3.41 -14.93 -14.77
N PRO A 183 3.24 -15.51 -13.57
CA PRO A 183 4.06 -15.18 -12.42
C PRO A 183 5.56 -15.41 -12.71
N MET A 184 6.41 -14.54 -12.19
CA MET A 184 7.86 -14.69 -12.32
C MET A 184 8.37 -15.98 -11.67
N THR A 185 7.68 -16.50 -10.68
CA THR A 185 8.00 -17.74 -9.97
C THR A 185 7.64 -19.01 -10.73
N ARG A 186 7.01 -18.92 -11.90
CA ARG A 186 6.62 -20.12 -12.69
C ARG A 186 7.79 -21.09 -12.95
N PRO A 187 9.03 -20.64 -13.22
CA PRO A 187 10.14 -21.56 -13.42
C PRO A 187 10.57 -22.35 -12.17
N ILE A 188 10.14 -21.88 -10.98
CA ILE A 188 10.43 -22.49 -9.68
C ILE A 188 9.12 -22.85 -8.96
N GLN A 189 8.10 -23.23 -9.71
CA GLN A 189 6.76 -23.47 -9.15
C GLN A 189 6.77 -24.54 -8.06
N ASP A 190 7.53 -25.59 -8.22
CA ASP A 190 7.65 -26.67 -7.24
C ASP A 190 8.11 -26.16 -5.85
N GLN A 191 9.07 -25.22 -5.82
CA GLN A 191 9.51 -24.59 -4.58
C GLN A 191 8.48 -23.59 -4.07
N PHE A 192 7.76 -22.93 -4.99
CA PHE A 192 6.76 -21.97 -4.64
C PHE A 192 5.49 -22.62 -4.05
N ASP A 193 5.19 -23.86 -4.43
CA ASP A 193 4.08 -24.64 -3.89
C ASP A 193 4.28 -25.03 -2.41
N GLU A 194 5.53 -24.90 -1.88
CA GLU A 194 5.83 -25.08 -0.46
C GLU A 194 5.47 -23.85 0.39
N VAL A 195 5.07 -22.75 -0.22
CA VAL A 195 4.71 -21.52 0.49
C VAL A 195 3.44 -21.73 1.31
N ASN A 196 3.53 -21.40 2.59
CA ASN A 196 2.38 -21.39 3.48
C ASN A 196 1.51 -20.14 3.26
N PHE A 197 0.55 -20.22 2.38
CA PHE A 197 -0.35 -19.10 2.09
C PHE A 197 -1.25 -18.70 3.25
N ALA A 198 -1.43 -19.54 4.28
CA ALA A 198 -2.17 -19.14 5.48
C ALA A 198 -1.42 -18.11 6.34
N ALA A 199 -0.09 -18.05 6.20
CA ALA A 199 0.77 -17.07 6.86
C ALA A 199 1.48 -16.13 5.86
N ALA A 200 1.01 -16.05 4.62
CA ALA A 200 1.66 -15.28 3.56
C ALA A 200 1.70 -13.77 3.81
N ASP A 201 0.85 -13.23 4.66
CA ASP A 201 0.85 -11.83 5.10
C ASP A 201 2.14 -11.44 5.85
N THR A 202 2.89 -12.43 6.37
CA THR A 202 4.20 -12.23 7.01
C THR A 202 5.34 -12.13 6.00
N ALA A 203 5.14 -12.50 4.74
CA ALA A 203 6.16 -12.44 3.71
C ALA A 203 6.69 -11.00 3.53
N CYS A 204 7.99 -10.89 3.30
CA CYS A 204 8.64 -9.61 3.06
C CYS A 204 9.61 -9.69 1.88
N GLY A 205 9.67 -8.60 1.12
CA GLY A 205 10.50 -8.49 -0.06
C GLY A 205 11.26 -7.17 -0.11
N ILE A 206 12.40 -7.21 -0.76
CA ILE A 206 13.23 -6.03 -1.01
C ILE A 206 13.91 -6.15 -2.37
N VAL A 207 14.13 -5.02 -3.02
CA VAL A 207 15.01 -4.94 -4.18
C VAL A 207 16.38 -4.46 -3.74
N TYR A 208 17.39 -5.21 -4.06
CA TYR A 208 18.79 -4.87 -3.82
C TYR A 208 19.65 -5.37 -4.98
N ASP A 209 20.59 -4.57 -5.42
CA ASP A 209 21.51 -4.88 -6.53
C ASP A 209 20.79 -5.46 -7.77
N ASN A 210 19.72 -4.79 -8.19
CA ASN A 210 18.87 -5.16 -9.33
C ASN A 210 18.22 -6.57 -9.23
N ALA A 211 18.15 -7.14 -8.05
CA ALA A 211 17.46 -8.39 -7.77
C ALA A 211 16.34 -8.19 -6.74
N TYR A 212 15.22 -8.85 -6.94
CA TYR A 212 14.13 -8.89 -5.97
C TYR A 212 14.32 -10.11 -5.06
N TYR A 213 14.50 -9.86 -3.77
CA TYR A 213 14.61 -10.87 -2.72
C TYR A 213 13.28 -10.98 -2.00
N LEU A 214 12.76 -12.18 -1.89
CA LEU A 214 11.50 -12.45 -1.21
C LEU A 214 11.69 -13.54 -0.17
N ALA A 215 11.38 -13.22 1.08
CA ALA A 215 11.27 -14.19 2.16
C ALA A 215 9.80 -14.58 2.31
N VAL A 216 9.51 -15.88 2.28
CA VAL A 216 8.16 -16.43 2.40
C VAL A 216 8.09 -17.45 3.53
N PRO A 217 6.95 -17.56 4.24
CA PRO A 217 6.75 -18.62 5.20
C PRO A 217 6.59 -19.96 4.46
N THR A 218 7.21 -21.02 4.99
CA THR A 218 7.08 -22.39 4.49
C THR A 218 6.63 -23.32 5.62
N GLY A 219 6.12 -24.49 5.26
CA GLY A 219 5.64 -25.49 6.24
C GLY A 219 4.23 -25.20 6.76
N SER A 220 3.76 -26.05 7.66
CA SER A 220 2.37 -26.05 8.15
C SER A 220 2.13 -25.25 9.43
N SER A 221 3.15 -24.64 10.01
CA SER A 221 3.02 -23.87 11.24
C SER A 221 2.41 -22.50 10.94
N THR A 222 1.21 -22.27 11.47
CA THR A 222 0.69 -20.90 11.66
C THR A 222 1.38 -20.32 12.88
N ILE A 223 2.14 -19.24 12.68
CA ILE A 223 2.78 -18.50 13.77
C ILE A 223 1.72 -17.69 14.49
#